data_e8af1e0f182122d9c3b48fe9ba743c99
#
_entry.id   e8af1e0f182122d9c3b48fe9ba743c99
#
_cell.length_a   1.000
_cell.length_b   1.000
_cell.length_c   1.000
_cell.angle_alpha   90.00
_cell.angle_beta   90.00
_cell.angle_gamma   90.00
#
_symmetry.space_group_name_H-M   'P 1'
#
loop_
_entity.id
_entity.type
_entity.pdbx_description
1 polymer ?
#
loop_
_entity_poly.entity_id
_entity_poly.type
_entity_poly.pdbx_seq_one_letter_code
_entity_poly.pdbx_strand_id
1 'polypeptide(L)'
;MQMSATWPPLRIAIVGAGAMGTNHLRVLRDFDESAVTVVGVSENHPETLARAERIFHVPGFADYHEMIERTTPDLVVVVTPTATHYEVASFALAHGCHTLVEKPIARTVEEALALVELGRAHGVIFAVGHVERFNPAVRRLASGESYFNRIRYH
;
A
#
# COMPACT_ATOMS: atom_id res chain seq x y z
N MET A 1 2.15 30.16 21.88
CA MET A 1 2.48 30.24 20.44
C MET A 1 2.79 28.81 19.99
N GLN A 2 1.74 28.07 19.59
CA GLN A 2 1.90 26.69 19.07
C GLN A 2 2.43 26.83 17.64
N MET A 3 3.69 26.45 17.45
CA MET A 3 4.22 26.19 16.11
C MET A 3 3.53 24.93 15.62
N SER A 4 2.51 25.06 14.77
CA SER A 4 2.02 23.94 13.97
C SER A 4 3.16 23.56 13.00
N ALA A 5 3.87 22.49 13.31
CA ALA A 5 4.77 21.90 12.34
C ALA A 5 3.89 21.39 11.19
N THR A 6 3.79 22.17 10.12
CA THR A 6 3.18 21.69 8.87
C THR A 6 4.17 20.76 8.22
N TRP A 7 3.94 19.46 8.39
CA TRP A 7 4.69 18.44 7.64
C TRP A 7 4.34 18.57 6.16
N PRO A 8 5.30 18.37 5.24
CA PRO A 8 4.98 18.28 3.82
C PRO A 8 4.00 17.12 3.57
N PRO A 9 3.18 17.20 2.51
CA PRO A 9 2.27 16.11 2.16
C PRO A 9 3.01 14.80 1.98
N LEU A 10 2.45 13.71 2.50
CA LEU A 10 2.98 12.36 2.28
C LEU A 10 2.86 12.00 0.79
N ARG A 11 3.96 11.71 0.13
CA ARG A 11 4.05 11.40 -1.29
C ARG A 11 3.86 9.90 -1.50
N ILE A 12 2.75 9.51 -2.11
CA ILE A 12 2.38 8.10 -2.29
C ILE A 12 2.44 7.71 -3.76
N ALA A 13 3.10 6.59 -4.06
CA ALA A 13 3.03 5.93 -5.36
C ALA A 13 2.28 4.59 -5.25
N ILE A 14 1.54 4.21 -6.29
CA ILE A 14 0.78 2.96 -6.32
C ILE A 14 1.28 2.10 -7.48
N VAL A 15 1.61 0.84 -7.19
CA VAL A 15 2.00 -0.16 -8.20
C VAL A 15 0.88 -1.17 -8.37
N GLY A 16 0.24 -1.13 -9.55
CA GLY A 16 -0.97 -1.85 -9.90
C GLY A 16 -2.21 -0.96 -9.89
N ALA A 17 -2.91 -0.84 -11.03
CA ALA A 17 -4.13 -0.04 -11.18
C ALA A 17 -5.39 -0.90 -11.41
N GLY A 18 -5.33 -2.18 -11.08
CA GLY A 18 -6.49 -3.09 -11.09
C GLY A 18 -7.57 -2.68 -10.08
N ALA A 19 -8.45 -3.62 -9.71
CA ALA A 19 -9.57 -3.34 -8.80
C ALA A 19 -9.10 -2.77 -7.44
N MET A 20 -8.07 -3.38 -6.83
CA MET A 20 -7.54 -2.91 -5.53
C MET A 20 -6.81 -1.58 -5.66
N GLY A 21 -5.96 -1.39 -6.69
CA GLY A 21 -5.30 -0.10 -6.92
C GLY A 21 -6.29 1.03 -7.14
N THR A 22 -7.35 0.78 -7.91
CA THR A 22 -8.47 1.72 -8.08
C THR A 22 -9.15 2.06 -6.75
N ASN A 23 -9.31 1.10 -5.83
CA ASN A 23 -9.87 1.36 -4.51
C ASN A 23 -8.95 2.24 -3.66
N HIS A 24 -7.63 1.96 -3.66
CA HIS A 24 -6.65 2.81 -2.98
C HIS A 24 -6.64 4.23 -3.54
N LEU A 25 -6.62 4.41 -4.87
CA LEU A 25 -6.69 5.72 -5.51
C LEU A 25 -7.97 6.49 -5.12
N ARG A 26 -9.12 5.79 -5.04
CA ARG A 26 -10.38 6.40 -4.62
C ARG A 26 -10.33 6.90 -3.20
N VAL A 27 -9.80 6.10 -2.28
CA VAL A 27 -9.67 6.48 -0.86
C VAL A 27 -8.69 7.65 -0.72
N LEU A 28 -7.53 7.60 -1.39
CA LEU A 28 -6.51 8.63 -1.30
C LEU A 28 -6.99 9.98 -1.87
N ARG A 29 -7.84 9.98 -2.90
CA ARG A 29 -8.44 11.19 -3.47
C ARG A 29 -9.28 11.97 -2.44
N ASP A 30 -9.85 11.28 -1.46
CA ASP A 30 -10.72 11.90 -0.45
C ASP A 30 -9.91 12.53 0.73
N PHE A 31 -8.58 12.38 0.73
CA PHE A 31 -7.71 13.07 1.69
C PHE A 31 -7.44 14.51 1.25
N ASP A 32 -7.13 15.36 2.23
CA ASP A 32 -6.66 16.72 1.98
C ASP A 32 -5.29 16.69 1.26
N GLU A 33 -5.14 17.43 0.18
CA GLU A 33 -3.89 17.49 -0.60
C GLU A 33 -2.70 18.01 0.21
N SER A 34 -2.96 18.77 1.27
CA SER A 34 -1.93 19.19 2.22
C SER A 34 -1.41 18.05 3.11
N ALA A 35 -2.15 16.96 3.21
CA ALA A 35 -1.77 15.77 3.99
C ALA A 35 -1.18 14.65 3.12
N VAL A 36 -1.75 14.41 1.93
CA VAL A 36 -1.40 13.29 1.06
C VAL A 36 -1.40 13.73 -0.41
N THR A 37 -0.38 13.32 -1.15
CA THR A 37 -0.31 13.52 -2.61
C THR A 37 0.03 12.20 -3.30
N VAL A 38 -0.78 11.77 -4.26
CA VAL A 38 -0.44 10.64 -5.13
C VAL A 38 0.49 11.12 -6.24
N VAL A 39 1.75 10.71 -6.19
CA VAL A 39 2.80 11.18 -7.10
C VAL A 39 2.96 10.32 -8.35
N GLY A 40 2.34 9.15 -8.38
CA GLY A 40 2.35 8.27 -9.56
C GLY A 40 1.53 7.00 -9.35
N VAL A 41 1.07 6.45 -10.46
CA VAL A 41 0.49 5.11 -10.55
C VAL A 41 1.19 4.33 -11.65
N SER A 42 1.62 3.11 -11.36
CA SER A 42 2.24 2.23 -12.36
C SER A 42 1.33 1.05 -12.67
N GLU A 43 1.17 0.79 -13.97
CA GLU A 43 0.38 -0.34 -14.49
C GLU A 43 0.91 -0.74 -15.87
N ASN A 44 1.15 -2.04 -16.07
CA ASN A 44 1.70 -2.55 -17.32
C ASN A 44 0.65 -2.72 -18.44
N HIS A 45 -0.64 -2.69 -18.09
CA HIS A 45 -1.72 -2.76 -19.08
C HIS A 45 -2.14 -1.34 -19.51
N PRO A 46 -1.87 -0.93 -20.77
CA PRO A 46 -2.02 0.47 -21.20
C PRO A 46 -3.42 1.06 -21.02
N GLU A 47 -4.48 0.27 -21.29
CA GLU A 47 -5.86 0.76 -21.15
C GLU A 47 -6.23 0.99 -19.67
N THR A 48 -5.74 0.12 -18.78
CA THR A 48 -5.97 0.25 -17.34
C THR A 48 -5.24 1.47 -16.80
N LEU A 49 -3.99 1.68 -17.22
CA LEU A 49 -3.20 2.86 -16.90
C LEU A 49 -3.90 4.15 -17.35
N ALA A 50 -4.25 4.25 -18.63
CA ALA A 50 -4.93 5.43 -19.19
C ALA A 50 -6.27 5.72 -18.48
N ARG A 51 -6.98 4.68 -18.04
CA ARG A 51 -8.21 4.85 -17.24
C ARG A 51 -7.91 5.44 -15.87
N ALA A 52 -6.86 4.97 -15.19
CA ALA A 52 -6.45 5.48 -13.87
C ALA A 52 -6.04 6.96 -13.96
N GLU A 53 -5.18 7.32 -14.92
CA GLU A 53 -4.76 8.71 -15.16
C GLU A 53 -5.96 9.63 -15.39
N ARG A 54 -6.89 9.23 -16.26
CA ARG A 54 -8.08 10.03 -16.59
C ARG A 54 -9.03 10.22 -15.41
N ILE A 55 -9.24 9.19 -14.57
CA ILE A 55 -10.21 9.23 -13.47
C ILE A 55 -9.66 9.94 -12.25
N PHE A 56 -8.38 9.72 -11.95
CA PHE A 56 -7.77 10.19 -10.71
C PHE A 56 -6.84 11.39 -10.91
N HIS A 57 -6.58 11.79 -12.16
CA HIS A 57 -5.69 12.90 -12.50
C HIS A 57 -4.26 12.75 -11.91
N VAL A 58 -3.76 11.52 -11.90
CA VAL A 58 -2.43 11.17 -11.38
C VAL A 58 -1.48 10.83 -12.52
N PRO A 59 -0.16 11.08 -12.38
CA PRO A 59 0.83 10.68 -13.39
C PRO A 59 0.89 9.16 -13.55
N GLY A 60 0.81 8.68 -14.78
CA GLY A 60 0.88 7.26 -15.10
C GLY A 60 2.25 6.82 -15.58
N PHE A 61 2.64 5.60 -15.24
CA PHE A 61 3.90 4.98 -15.62
C PHE A 61 3.66 3.53 -16.05
N ALA A 62 4.26 3.12 -17.16
CA ALA A 62 4.21 1.72 -17.59
C ALA A 62 5.16 0.83 -16.75
N ASP A 63 6.22 1.43 -16.19
CA ASP A 63 7.25 0.77 -15.39
C ASP A 63 7.31 1.39 -13.99
N TYR A 64 7.20 0.56 -12.96
CA TYR A 64 7.28 1.01 -11.57
C TYR A 64 8.69 1.43 -11.14
N HIS A 65 9.74 0.89 -11.77
CA HIS A 65 11.12 1.33 -11.51
C HIS A 65 11.27 2.80 -11.89
N GLU A 66 10.90 3.15 -13.14
CA GLU A 66 10.91 4.53 -13.61
C GLU A 66 10.07 5.44 -12.70
N MET A 67 8.87 4.97 -12.29
CA MET A 67 8.01 5.73 -11.39
C MET A 67 8.69 6.03 -10.05
N ILE A 68 9.24 5.02 -9.38
CA ILE A 68 9.85 5.18 -8.06
C ILE A 68 11.09 6.08 -8.14
N GLU A 69 11.95 5.88 -9.13
CA GLU A 69 13.17 6.67 -9.32
C GLU A 69 12.87 8.14 -9.62
N ARG A 70 11.88 8.41 -10.48
CA ARG A 70 11.53 9.78 -10.90
C ARG A 70 10.71 10.53 -9.88
N THR A 71 9.82 9.85 -9.17
CA THR A 71 8.90 10.51 -8.24
C THR A 71 9.41 10.50 -6.81
N THR A 72 10.40 9.65 -6.45
CA THR A 72 10.94 9.52 -5.10
C THR A 72 9.84 9.57 -4.02
N PRO A 73 8.91 8.59 -3.99
CA PRO A 73 7.79 8.61 -3.06
C PRO A 73 8.24 8.27 -1.64
N ASP A 74 7.52 8.80 -0.65
CA ASP A 74 7.70 8.41 0.75
C ASP A 74 7.13 7.01 1.02
N LEU A 75 6.00 6.69 0.37
CA LEU A 75 5.27 5.43 0.51
C LEU A 75 4.94 4.82 -0.85
N VAL A 76 5.23 3.55 -1.01
CA VAL A 76 4.79 2.73 -2.15
C VAL A 76 3.71 1.75 -1.68
N VAL A 77 2.56 1.77 -2.35
CA VAL A 77 1.48 0.79 -2.15
C VAL A 77 1.53 -0.23 -3.28
N VAL A 78 1.79 -1.50 -2.92
CA VAL A 78 1.94 -2.61 -3.87
C VAL A 78 0.63 -3.41 -3.90
N VAL A 79 -0.07 -3.33 -5.02
CA VAL A 79 -1.39 -3.95 -5.24
C VAL A 79 -1.44 -4.73 -6.55
N THR A 80 -0.30 -5.29 -6.91
CA THR A 80 -0.11 -6.18 -8.05
C THR A 80 -0.59 -7.60 -7.75
N PRO A 81 -0.55 -8.54 -8.70
CA PRO A 81 -0.72 -9.97 -8.38
C PRO A 81 0.36 -10.45 -7.39
N THR A 82 0.00 -11.37 -6.49
CA THR A 82 0.89 -11.89 -5.43
C THR A 82 2.24 -12.37 -5.96
N ALA A 83 2.27 -12.89 -7.20
CA ALA A 83 3.49 -13.38 -7.83
C ALA A 83 4.59 -12.31 -7.98
N THR A 84 4.23 -11.05 -8.01
CA THR A 84 5.16 -9.92 -8.17
C THR A 84 5.34 -9.09 -6.89
N HIS A 85 4.66 -9.43 -5.79
CA HIS A 85 4.76 -8.69 -4.54
C HIS A 85 6.19 -8.58 -4.02
N TYR A 86 6.91 -9.72 -4.01
CA TYR A 86 8.29 -9.77 -3.53
C TYR A 86 9.22 -8.86 -4.33
N GLU A 87 9.16 -8.95 -5.66
CA GLU A 87 10.00 -8.16 -6.56
C GLU A 87 9.75 -6.65 -6.37
N VAL A 88 8.48 -6.24 -6.49
CA VAL A 88 8.09 -4.83 -6.41
C VAL A 88 8.36 -4.24 -5.02
N ALA A 89 7.99 -4.96 -3.95
CA ALA A 89 8.22 -4.50 -2.59
C ALA A 89 9.71 -4.42 -2.25
N SER A 90 10.52 -5.40 -2.71
CA SER A 90 11.97 -5.37 -2.51
C SER A 90 12.59 -4.14 -3.17
N PHE A 91 12.18 -3.79 -4.38
CA PHE A 91 12.67 -2.61 -5.08
C PHE A 91 12.32 -1.33 -4.31
N ALA A 92 11.06 -1.17 -3.90
CA ALA A 92 10.61 -0.01 -3.14
C ALA A 92 11.37 0.15 -1.81
N LEU A 93 11.51 -0.92 -1.03
CA LEU A 93 12.23 -0.94 0.24
C LEU A 93 13.71 -0.58 0.06
N ALA A 94 14.37 -1.14 -0.96
CA ALA A 94 15.76 -0.86 -1.27
C ALA A 94 16.01 0.60 -1.68
N HIS A 95 14.98 1.28 -2.23
CA HIS A 95 15.02 2.72 -2.54
C HIS A 95 14.62 3.62 -1.35
N GLY A 96 14.51 3.04 -0.15
CA GLY A 96 14.20 3.81 1.07
C GLY A 96 12.73 4.24 1.18
N CYS A 97 11.83 3.65 0.40
CA CYS A 97 10.41 3.95 0.48
C CYS A 97 9.74 3.10 1.57
N HIS A 98 8.92 3.70 2.42
CA HIS A 98 7.95 2.94 3.20
C HIS A 98 7.10 2.11 2.24
N THR A 99 6.71 0.89 2.61
CA THR A 99 5.99 0.01 1.68
C THR A 99 4.81 -0.66 2.37
N LEU A 100 3.64 -0.53 1.74
CA LEU A 100 2.43 -1.27 2.07
C LEU A 100 2.16 -2.28 0.95
N VAL A 101 2.20 -3.59 1.26
CA VAL A 101 1.87 -4.64 0.29
C VAL A 101 0.49 -5.23 0.61
N GLU A 102 -0.31 -5.52 -0.42
CA GLU A 102 -1.57 -6.24 -0.23
C GLU A 102 -1.35 -7.69 0.20
N LYS A 103 -2.38 -8.24 0.81
CA LYS A 103 -2.38 -9.66 1.20
C LYS A 103 -2.60 -10.57 -0.03
N PRO A 104 -1.98 -11.79 -0.03
CA PRO A 104 -0.97 -12.26 0.91
C PRO A 104 0.36 -11.54 0.69
N ILE A 105 1.17 -11.42 1.73
CA ILE A 105 2.43 -10.66 1.73
C ILE A 105 3.40 -11.04 0.59
N ALA A 106 3.53 -12.34 0.32
CA ALA A 106 4.37 -12.92 -0.72
C ALA A 106 3.90 -14.35 -1.04
N ARG A 107 4.56 -15.05 -1.95
CA ARG A 107 4.23 -16.44 -2.30
C ARG A 107 4.76 -17.46 -1.29
N THR A 108 5.89 -17.16 -0.66
CA THR A 108 6.53 -18.06 0.31
C THR A 108 6.87 -17.33 1.60
N VAL A 109 7.13 -18.11 2.66
CA VAL A 109 7.56 -17.58 3.96
C VAL A 109 8.94 -16.94 3.85
N GLU A 110 9.84 -17.53 3.05
CA GLU A 110 11.19 -17.02 2.83
C GLU A 110 11.17 -15.64 2.17
N GLU A 111 10.33 -15.44 1.13
CA GLU A 111 10.11 -14.14 0.50
C GLU A 111 9.57 -13.12 1.52
N ALA A 112 8.60 -13.52 2.34
CA ALA A 112 8.02 -12.65 3.35
C ALA A 112 9.05 -12.22 4.42
N LEU A 113 9.87 -13.15 4.92
CA LEU A 113 10.93 -12.87 5.88
C LEU A 113 12.00 -11.95 5.27
N ALA A 114 12.38 -12.17 4.01
CA ALA A 114 13.35 -11.33 3.31
C ALA A 114 12.85 -9.88 3.18
N LEU A 115 11.56 -9.66 2.90
CA LEU A 115 10.98 -8.31 2.88
C LEU A 115 11.03 -7.62 4.25
N VAL A 116 10.73 -8.35 5.32
CA VAL A 116 10.82 -7.82 6.70
C VAL A 116 12.24 -7.38 7.04
N GLU A 117 13.24 -8.22 6.72
CA GLU A 117 14.64 -7.89 6.97
C GLU A 117 15.12 -6.72 6.10
N LEU A 118 14.67 -6.65 4.85
CA LEU A 118 15.01 -5.53 3.96
C LEU A 118 14.46 -4.21 4.49
N GLY A 119 13.20 -4.18 4.95
CA GLY A 119 12.61 -2.99 5.59
C GLY A 119 13.39 -2.54 6.83
N ARG A 120 13.81 -3.48 7.67
CA ARG A 120 14.65 -3.21 8.84
C ARG A 120 16.03 -2.65 8.46
N ALA A 121 16.67 -3.27 7.47
CA ALA A 121 18.00 -2.87 7.02
C ALA A 121 18.02 -1.44 6.46
N HIS A 122 16.96 -1.02 5.79
CA HIS A 122 16.81 0.33 5.23
C HIS A 122 16.14 1.33 6.19
N GLY A 123 15.74 0.91 7.38
CA GLY A 123 15.10 1.80 8.37
C GLY A 123 13.73 2.33 7.94
N VAL A 124 13.02 1.60 7.07
CA VAL A 124 11.71 1.97 6.54
C VAL A 124 10.60 1.08 7.09
N ILE A 125 9.37 1.60 7.08
CA ILE A 125 8.19 0.84 7.51
C ILE A 125 7.79 -0.11 6.39
N PHE A 126 7.67 -1.39 6.73
CA PHE A 126 7.05 -2.40 5.88
C PHE A 126 5.76 -2.90 6.52
N ALA A 127 4.64 -2.78 5.83
CA ALA A 127 3.33 -3.14 6.33
C ALA A 127 2.56 -4.01 5.33
N VAL A 128 1.60 -4.79 5.83
CA VAL A 128 0.72 -5.64 5.02
C VAL A 128 -0.73 -5.19 5.15
N GLY A 129 -1.46 -5.19 4.05
CA GLY A 129 -2.86 -4.78 3.92
C GLY A 129 -3.86 -5.71 4.62
N HIS A 130 -3.66 -6.00 5.88
CA HIS A 130 -4.59 -6.77 6.71
C HIS A 130 -5.78 -5.91 7.16
N VAL A 131 -6.59 -5.44 6.21
CA VAL A 131 -7.68 -4.49 6.43
C VAL A 131 -8.73 -5.00 7.42
N GLU A 132 -8.94 -6.31 7.51
CA GLU A 132 -9.91 -6.92 8.43
C GLU A 132 -9.59 -6.69 9.91
N ARG A 133 -8.34 -6.37 10.27
CA ARG A 133 -7.99 -5.97 11.65
C ARG A 133 -8.70 -4.69 12.10
N PHE A 134 -9.19 -3.88 11.18
CA PHE A 134 -9.95 -2.66 11.45
C PHE A 134 -11.47 -2.89 11.38
N ASN A 135 -11.92 -4.06 10.93
CA ASN A 135 -13.33 -4.42 10.88
C ASN A 135 -13.90 -4.46 12.32
N PRO A 136 -14.98 -3.72 12.62
CA PRO A 136 -15.56 -3.67 13.97
C PRO A 136 -15.95 -5.06 14.51
N ALA A 137 -16.44 -5.95 13.66
CA ALA A 137 -16.79 -7.31 14.06
C ALA A 137 -15.57 -8.13 14.49
N VAL A 138 -14.47 -8.04 13.71
CA VAL A 138 -13.21 -8.73 14.04
C VAL A 138 -12.59 -8.14 15.31
N ARG A 139 -12.58 -6.81 15.45
CA ARG A 139 -12.09 -6.14 16.66
C ARG A 139 -12.87 -6.55 17.90
N ARG A 140 -14.20 -6.66 17.79
CA ARG A 140 -15.06 -7.11 18.90
C ARG A 140 -14.79 -8.56 19.27
N LEU A 141 -14.56 -9.45 18.29
CA LEU A 141 -14.14 -10.83 18.55
C LEU A 141 -12.80 -10.90 19.27
N ALA A 142 -11.82 -10.10 18.81
CA ALA A 142 -10.48 -10.07 19.38
C ALA A 142 -10.44 -9.48 20.81
N SER A 143 -11.38 -8.59 21.17
CA SER A 143 -11.44 -7.98 22.52
C SER A 143 -11.93 -8.93 23.61
N GLY A 144 -12.32 -10.17 23.26
CA GLY A 144 -12.80 -11.16 24.23
C GLY A 144 -14.17 -10.84 24.84
N GLU A 145 -14.87 -9.82 24.36
CA GLU A 145 -16.27 -9.56 24.74
C GLU A 145 -17.15 -10.70 24.22
N SER A 146 -17.40 -11.67 25.11
CA SER A 146 -17.95 -12.97 24.79
C SER A 146 -19.43 -12.91 24.44
N TYR A 147 -19.75 -12.76 23.17
CA TYR A 147 -21.02 -13.24 22.61
C TYR A 147 -20.92 -14.67 22.05
N PHE A 148 -19.69 -15.21 21.88
CA PHE A 148 -19.44 -16.49 21.23
C PHE A 148 -19.28 -17.69 22.17
N ASN A 149 -19.41 -17.53 23.49
CA ASN A 149 -19.46 -18.65 24.41
C ASN A 149 -20.71 -19.57 24.24
N ARG A 150 -21.53 -19.33 23.21
CA ARG A 150 -22.75 -20.11 22.92
C ARG A 150 -22.74 -20.88 21.60
N ILE A 151 -21.66 -20.81 20.80
CA ILE A 151 -21.57 -21.67 19.63
C ILE A 151 -21.04 -23.02 20.08
N ARG A 152 -21.96 -23.92 20.43
CA ARG A 152 -21.68 -25.36 20.61
C ARG A 152 -21.77 -25.99 19.23
N TYR A 153 -20.65 -26.53 18.74
CA TYR A 153 -20.69 -27.46 17.62
C TYR A 153 -21.41 -28.75 18.12
N HIS A 154 -22.49 -29.12 17.48
CA HIS A 154 -23.12 -30.43 17.59
C HIS A 154 -22.65 -31.30 16.43
#